data_2360b949fa292269df931909c459effb
#
_entry.id   2360b949fa292269df931909c459effb
#
_cell.length_a   1.000
_cell.length_b   1.000
_cell.length_c   1.000
_cell.angle_alpha   90.00
_cell.angle_beta   90.00
_cell.angle_gamma   90.00
#
_symmetry.space_group_name_H-M   'P 1'
#
loop_
_entity.id
_entity.type
_entity.pdbx_description
1 polymer ?
#
loop_
_entity_poly.entity_id
_entity_poly.type
_entity_poly.pdbx_seq_one_letter_code
_entity_poly.pdbx_strand_id
1 'polypeptide(L)'
;MVDHNTSDHIMTQGWIKSVSCDALKRDGRKVFRFEGRQIVLFDTRQGIYACNNRCPHEGYPLREGVLDEQCRLTCNWHNWKFDLQTGENQRDGDKLRVYPVEVRGDHIWIQIIDPPLAEQQEKTINDLNLAFSNHDYERLARELARLFQMGVDPTVAITRAIEWSSERMEFGWTHAYAGAAEWLQLYDDHDGKREQQLICLLEALGHMSEDTLRESRYPFDSGALAWDEDAFVVAIEHQDETAALQRTRGALADGGAFATMERGLARAALAHYHSFGHALIYIPRAAELIHRLGEGVAAPVLLSLVRSIVTGFREDLIPEFRHYGEALTSFGQGLNGHSPPPEAYVGLNPAKAMALTAEHGSAPPEELYTSLLAVNAHNMLTFDLTHLEDIDQPYGSDRGWLDFSHGLTFADAVYSLCGRYPELWPAGLLQMACFAGRNVGHADPAVALEDWVVSEPQTFFQESTGMLMDHGQSEYIVSVHLLKTVQAVKRLSALPQVGAAGQIAVAALNRLLSAPVRRKMVRRTARQAMRFIRQDK
;
A
#
# COMPACT_ATOMS: atom_id res chain seq x y z
N MET A 1 -43.88 -3.49 -6.04
CA MET A 1 -44.47 -4.48 -6.99
C MET A 1 -43.34 -4.98 -7.85
N VAL A 2 -42.86 -6.19 -7.56
CA VAL A 2 -41.78 -6.84 -8.31
C VAL A 2 -42.44 -7.52 -9.48
N ASP A 3 -42.22 -6.98 -10.70
CA ASP A 3 -42.68 -7.59 -11.94
C ASP A 3 -41.86 -8.86 -12.19
N HIS A 4 -42.40 -10.00 -11.75
CA HIS A 4 -42.01 -11.31 -12.22
C HIS A 4 -42.60 -11.54 -13.61
N ASN A 5 -41.87 -11.12 -14.64
CA ASN A 5 -42.17 -11.55 -16.00
C ASN A 5 -41.01 -12.43 -16.50
N THR A 6 -40.92 -13.64 -15.97
CA THR A 6 -40.18 -14.77 -16.54
C THR A 6 -41.01 -15.38 -17.64
N SER A 7 -41.20 -14.64 -18.75
CA SER A 7 -41.77 -15.17 -19.96
C SER A 7 -40.74 -16.01 -20.71
N ASP A 8 -41.20 -17.16 -21.23
CA ASP A 8 -40.48 -18.16 -22.00
C ASP A 8 -39.55 -17.56 -23.09
N HIS A 9 -38.33 -17.23 -22.70
CA HIS A 9 -37.27 -16.91 -23.65
C HIS A 9 -36.75 -18.25 -24.21
N ILE A 10 -37.19 -18.59 -25.43
CA ILE A 10 -36.73 -19.81 -26.12
C ILE A 10 -35.24 -19.65 -26.42
N MET A 11 -34.41 -20.41 -25.72
CA MET A 11 -32.94 -20.44 -25.92
C MET A 11 -32.58 -21.47 -26.98
N THR A 12 -31.96 -21.03 -28.07
CA THR A 12 -31.32 -21.91 -29.06
C THR A 12 -29.91 -21.39 -29.33
N GLN A 13 -28.91 -22.15 -28.95
CA GLN A 13 -27.49 -21.85 -29.20
C GLN A 13 -27.07 -20.40 -28.78
N GLY A 14 -27.50 -19.96 -27.58
CA GLY A 14 -27.19 -18.61 -27.08
C GLY A 14 -28.05 -17.50 -27.65
N TRP A 15 -29.01 -17.78 -28.54
CA TRP A 15 -29.95 -16.82 -29.07
C TRP A 15 -31.19 -16.68 -28.18
N ILE A 16 -31.54 -15.45 -27.83
CA ILE A 16 -32.62 -15.11 -26.92
C ILE A 16 -33.62 -14.21 -27.63
N LYS A 17 -34.90 -14.58 -27.58
CA LYS A 17 -35.98 -13.76 -28.08
C LYS A 17 -36.09 -12.47 -27.25
N SER A 18 -36.02 -11.31 -27.90
CA SER A 18 -36.07 -10.03 -27.22
C SER A 18 -37.36 -9.24 -27.55
N VAL A 19 -37.25 -8.09 -28.14
CA VAL A 19 -38.38 -7.19 -28.43
C VAL A 19 -38.96 -7.46 -29.80
N SER A 20 -40.24 -7.10 -30.01
CA SER A 20 -40.87 -7.17 -31.36
C SER A 20 -40.33 -6.09 -32.29
N CYS A 21 -40.28 -6.43 -33.59
CA CYS A 21 -39.86 -5.49 -34.63
C CYS A 21 -40.69 -4.21 -34.61
N ASP A 22 -42.01 -4.34 -34.44
CA ASP A 22 -42.92 -3.19 -34.40
C ASP A 22 -42.69 -2.28 -33.19
N ALA A 23 -42.38 -2.86 -32.03
CA ALA A 23 -42.05 -2.08 -30.83
C ALA A 23 -40.74 -1.29 -31.00
N LEU A 24 -39.73 -1.90 -31.63
CA LEU A 24 -38.47 -1.20 -31.89
C LEU A 24 -38.61 -0.11 -32.94
N LYS A 25 -39.30 -0.39 -34.07
CA LYS A 25 -39.57 0.59 -35.13
C LYS A 25 -40.34 1.81 -34.64
N ARG A 26 -41.36 1.60 -33.79
CA ARG A 26 -42.16 2.68 -33.22
C ARG A 26 -41.35 3.62 -32.35
N ASP A 27 -40.50 3.05 -31.48
CA ASP A 27 -39.80 3.80 -30.44
C ASP A 27 -38.36 4.22 -30.89
N GLY A 28 -37.84 3.65 -31.98
CA GLY A 28 -36.49 3.86 -32.51
C GLY A 28 -35.39 3.22 -31.66
N ARG A 29 -35.66 2.98 -30.38
CA ARG A 29 -34.74 2.32 -29.43
C ARG A 29 -35.52 1.64 -28.31
N LYS A 30 -34.99 0.49 -27.80
CA LYS A 30 -35.66 -0.27 -26.74
C LYS A 30 -34.65 -0.94 -25.82
N VAL A 31 -34.90 -0.93 -24.50
CA VAL A 31 -34.09 -1.65 -23.54
C VAL A 31 -34.71 -3.02 -23.29
N PHE A 32 -33.90 -4.05 -23.45
CA PHE A 32 -34.20 -5.43 -23.11
C PHE A 32 -33.43 -5.82 -21.86
N ARG A 33 -34.04 -6.55 -20.92
CA ARG A 33 -33.44 -7.01 -19.68
C ARG A 33 -33.42 -8.54 -19.67
N PHE A 34 -32.23 -9.11 -19.39
CA PHE A 34 -32.07 -10.55 -19.32
C PHE A 34 -30.94 -10.88 -18.33
N GLU A 35 -31.20 -11.75 -17.37
CA GLU A 35 -30.22 -12.19 -16.35
C GLU A 35 -29.40 -11.05 -15.73
N GLY A 36 -30.08 -9.98 -15.31
CA GLY A 36 -29.44 -8.80 -14.71
C GLY A 36 -28.76 -7.85 -15.70
N ARG A 37 -28.65 -8.23 -16.98
CA ARG A 37 -28.08 -7.38 -18.04
C ARG A 37 -29.14 -6.42 -18.57
N GLN A 38 -28.67 -5.24 -18.96
CA GLN A 38 -29.48 -4.25 -19.68
C GLN A 38 -28.87 -4.07 -21.08
N ILE A 39 -29.59 -4.49 -22.09
CA ILE A 39 -29.17 -4.41 -23.49
C ILE A 39 -30.08 -3.40 -24.17
N VAL A 40 -29.54 -2.40 -24.85
CA VAL A 40 -30.30 -1.46 -25.66
C VAL A 40 -30.20 -1.84 -27.14
N LEU A 41 -31.35 -1.89 -27.80
CA LEU A 41 -31.45 -2.07 -29.25
C LEU A 41 -31.75 -0.72 -29.90
N PHE A 42 -31.16 -0.48 -31.05
CA PHE A 42 -31.36 0.69 -31.88
C PHE A 42 -31.84 0.26 -33.26
N ASP A 43 -32.91 0.89 -33.75
CA ASP A 43 -33.35 0.81 -35.14
C ASP A 43 -32.69 1.94 -35.92
N THR A 44 -31.85 1.61 -36.87
CA THR A 44 -31.09 2.59 -37.66
C THR A 44 -31.32 2.38 -39.16
N ARG A 45 -30.91 3.36 -39.97
CA ARG A 45 -30.97 3.23 -41.44
C ARG A 45 -30.05 2.12 -41.96
N GLN A 46 -29.01 1.73 -41.20
CA GLN A 46 -28.02 0.70 -41.58
C GLN A 46 -28.37 -0.69 -41.05
N GLY A 47 -29.37 -0.81 -40.17
CA GLY A 47 -29.82 -2.04 -39.58
C GLY A 47 -30.10 -1.91 -38.07
N ILE A 48 -30.36 -3.05 -37.45
CA ILE A 48 -30.61 -3.13 -36.02
C ILE A 48 -29.31 -3.46 -35.31
N TYR A 49 -28.98 -2.71 -34.26
CA TYR A 49 -27.81 -2.92 -33.42
C TYR A 49 -28.22 -3.12 -31.95
N ALA A 50 -27.47 -3.94 -31.23
CA ALA A 50 -27.67 -4.16 -29.81
C ALA A 50 -26.36 -4.01 -29.06
N CYS A 51 -26.37 -3.28 -27.93
CA CYS A 51 -25.23 -3.11 -27.08
C CYS A 51 -25.62 -3.06 -25.60
N ASN A 52 -24.64 -3.14 -24.69
CA ASN A 52 -24.88 -2.84 -23.29
C ASN A 52 -25.49 -1.45 -23.13
N ASN A 53 -26.53 -1.34 -22.29
CA ASN A 53 -27.16 -0.05 -22.00
C ASN A 53 -26.36 0.79 -21.00
N ARG A 54 -25.23 0.30 -20.50
CA ARG A 54 -24.36 1.02 -19.58
C ARG A 54 -23.09 1.45 -20.30
N CYS A 55 -22.80 2.75 -20.26
CA CYS A 55 -21.53 3.27 -20.75
C CYS A 55 -20.38 2.64 -19.97
N PRO A 56 -19.34 2.06 -20.62
CA PRO A 56 -18.23 1.44 -19.92
C PRO A 56 -17.41 2.43 -19.08
N HIS A 57 -17.51 3.74 -19.36
CA HIS A 57 -16.84 4.77 -18.58
C HIS A 57 -17.39 4.84 -17.13
N GLU A 58 -18.65 5.29 -16.94
CA GLU A 58 -19.26 5.49 -15.61
C GLU A 58 -20.73 5.01 -15.55
N GLY A 59 -21.12 4.11 -16.44
CA GLY A 59 -22.41 3.44 -16.35
C GLY A 59 -23.63 4.27 -16.78
N TYR A 60 -23.45 5.45 -17.40
CA TYR A 60 -24.59 6.24 -17.91
C TYR A 60 -25.43 5.42 -18.90
N PRO A 61 -26.78 5.52 -18.85
CA PRO A 61 -27.65 4.75 -19.75
C PRO A 61 -27.46 5.16 -21.21
N LEU A 62 -26.93 4.28 -22.04
CA LEU A 62 -26.67 4.55 -23.45
C LEU A 62 -27.95 4.65 -24.30
N ARG A 63 -29.07 4.17 -23.78
CA ARG A 63 -30.39 4.47 -24.35
C ARG A 63 -30.61 5.97 -24.52
N GLU A 64 -30.09 6.81 -23.63
CA GLU A 64 -30.22 8.26 -23.66
C GLU A 64 -29.19 8.93 -24.56
N GLY A 65 -28.22 8.15 -25.09
CA GLY A 65 -27.16 8.65 -25.97
C GLY A 65 -27.67 9.16 -27.32
N VAL A 66 -26.87 9.95 -28.01
CA VAL A 66 -27.14 10.45 -29.36
C VAL A 66 -26.52 9.54 -30.39
N LEU A 67 -27.33 9.08 -31.34
CA LEU A 67 -26.90 8.26 -32.46
C LEU A 67 -26.81 9.11 -33.73
N ASP A 68 -25.69 9.08 -34.42
CA ASP A 68 -25.48 9.75 -35.70
C ASP A 68 -25.82 8.86 -36.91
N GLU A 69 -25.76 9.44 -38.10
CA GLU A 69 -26.06 8.73 -39.36
C GLU A 69 -25.05 7.63 -39.70
N GLN A 70 -23.86 7.66 -39.12
CA GLN A 70 -22.81 6.65 -39.27
C GLN A 70 -22.88 5.54 -38.22
N CYS A 71 -23.99 5.44 -37.47
CA CYS A 71 -24.21 4.50 -36.38
C CYS A 71 -23.19 4.62 -35.23
N ARG A 72 -22.67 5.83 -34.96
CA ARG A 72 -21.87 6.14 -33.81
C ARG A 72 -22.74 6.62 -32.66
N LEU A 73 -22.66 5.92 -31.54
CA LEU A 73 -23.42 6.26 -30.33
C LEU A 73 -22.59 7.14 -29.42
N THR A 74 -23.04 8.34 -29.16
CA THR A 74 -22.41 9.27 -28.22
C THR A 74 -23.09 9.19 -26.86
N CYS A 75 -22.30 8.89 -25.81
CA CYS A 75 -22.75 9.01 -24.44
C CYS A 75 -22.88 10.49 -24.06
N ASN A 76 -24.06 10.89 -23.58
CA ASN A 76 -24.36 12.31 -23.30
C ASN A 76 -23.63 12.83 -22.05
N TRP A 77 -23.06 11.96 -21.19
CA TRP A 77 -22.46 12.43 -19.98
C TRP A 77 -21.02 12.95 -20.22
N HIS A 78 -20.12 12.11 -20.81
CA HIS A 78 -18.73 12.51 -21.03
C HIS A 78 -18.31 12.49 -22.51
N ASN A 79 -19.29 12.48 -23.42
CA ASN A 79 -19.07 12.56 -24.86
C ASN A 79 -18.20 11.40 -25.44
N TRP A 80 -18.20 10.20 -24.77
CA TRP A 80 -17.60 9.00 -25.33
C TRP A 80 -18.41 8.52 -26.54
N LYS A 81 -17.70 8.16 -27.61
CA LYS A 81 -18.32 7.79 -28.89
C LYS A 81 -17.94 6.37 -29.26
N PHE A 82 -18.95 5.56 -29.50
CA PHE A 82 -18.81 4.16 -29.81
C PHE A 82 -19.37 3.86 -31.20
N ASP A 83 -18.63 3.07 -31.96
CA ASP A 83 -19.17 2.42 -33.17
C ASP A 83 -20.11 1.28 -32.73
N LEU A 84 -21.38 1.31 -33.16
CA LEU A 84 -22.34 0.29 -32.75
C LEU A 84 -22.12 -1.06 -33.43
N GLN A 85 -21.36 -1.12 -34.51
CA GLN A 85 -21.06 -2.36 -35.21
C GLN A 85 -19.94 -3.14 -34.55
N THR A 86 -18.88 -2.44 -34.11
CA THR A 86 -17.66 -3.05 -33.55
C THR A 86 -17.53 -2.89 -32.05
N GLY A 87 -18.26 -1.94 -31.46
CA GLY A 87 -18.10 -1.51 -30.08
C GLY A 87 -16.88 -0.63 -29.81
N GLU A 88 -16.06 -0.35 -30.84
CA GLU A 88 -14.84 0.46 -30.68
C GLU A 88 -15.16 1.86 -30.17
N ASN A 89 -14.36 2.32 -29.23
CA ASN A 89 -14.39 3.71 -28.77
C ASN A 89 -13.51 4.55 -29.72
N GLN A 90 -14.01 5.68 -30.18
CA GLN A 90 -13.25 6.60 -31.07
C GLN A 90 -12.15 7.38 -30.34
N ARG A 91 -12.16 7.40 -29.04
CA ARG A 91 -11.07 7.84 -28.18
C ARG A 91 -10.55 6.62 -27.45
N ASP A 92 -9.28 6.54 -27.19
CA ASP A 92 -8.72 5.42 -26.42
C ASP A 92 -9.52 5.21 -25.14
N GLY A 93 -9.85 3.95 -24.84
CA GLY A 93 -10.67 3.59 -23.69
C GLY A 93 -11.42 2.28 -23.88
N ASP A 94 -12.30 1.95 -22.95
CA ASP A 94 -13.06 0.70 -22.94
C ASP A 94 -13.97 0.57 -24.14
N LYS A 95 -13.97 -0.62 -24.76
CA LYS A 95 -14.94 -1.00 -25.80
C LYS A 95 -16.33 -1.16 -25.20
N LEU A 96 -17.32 -0.72 -25.95
CA LEU A 96 -18.72 -1.04 -25.69
C LEU A 96 -18.99 -2.50 -26.09
N ARG A 97 -19.59 -3.28 -25.21
CA ARG A 97 -20.06 -4.62 -25.58
C ARG A 97 -21.23 -4.52 -26.53
N VAL A 98 -21.08 -5.08 -27.73
CA VAL A 98 -22.11 -5.23 -28.75
C VAL A 98 -22.53 -6.68 -28.85
N TYR A 99 -23.76 -6.92 -29.33
CA TYR A 99 -24.35 -8.26 -29.43
C TYR A 99 -24.82 -8.50 -30.85
N PRO A 100 -24.56 -9.69 -31.43
CA PRO A 100 -25.16 -10.07 -32.70
C PRO A 100 -26.70 -10.09 -32.60
N VAL A 101 -27.34 -9.63 -33.65
CA VAL A 101 -28.81 -9.58 -33.74
C VAL A 101 -29.31 -10.23 -35.02
N GLU A 102 -30.46 -10.88 -34.94
CA GLU A 102 -31.17 -11.46 -36.07
C GLU A 102 -32.69 -11.15 -35.96
N VAL A 103 -33.33 -10.91 -37.10
CA VAL A 103 -34.79 -10.81 -37.18
C VAL A 103 -35.34 -12.20 -37.52
N ARG A 104 -36.16 -12.77 -36.64
CA ARG A 104 -36.84 -14.05 -36.85
C ARG A 104 -38.33 -13.86 -36.66
N GLY A 105 -39.10 -13.92 -37.76
CA GLY A 105 -40.51 -13.61 -37.75
C GLY A 105 -40.76 -12.13 -37.38
N ASP A 106 -41.57 -11.91 -36.37
CA ASP A 106 -41.94 -10.60 -35.85
C ASP A 106 -41.09 -10.10 -34.69
N HIS A 107 -40.04 -10.84 -34.31
CA HIS A 107 -39.19 -10.54 -33.16
C HIS A 107 -37.72 -10.45 -33.53
N ILE A 108 -37.00 -9.66 -32.71
CA ILE A 108 -35.55 -9.52 -32.74
C ILE A 108 -34.94 -10.52 -31.75
N TRP A 109 -33.97 -11.26 -32.22
CA TRP A 109 -33.20 -12.20 -31.41
C TRP A 109 -31.81 -11.64 -31.19
N ILE A 110 -31.29 -11.80 -29.98
CA ILE A 110 -29.95 -11.33 -29.56
C ILE A 110 -29.14 -12.56 -29.18
N GLN A 111 -27.94 -12.65 -29.71
CA GLN A 111 -27.00 -13.71 -29.30
C GLN A 111 -26.20 -13.23 -28.09
N ILE A 112 -26.40 -13.89 -26.95
CA ILE A 112 -25.68 -13.59 -25.69
C ILE A 112 -24.77 -14.76 -25.37
N ILE A 113 -23.51 -14.64 -25.83
CA ILE A 113 -22.44 -15.60 -25.54
C ILE A 113 -21.34 -14.82 -24.85
N ASP A 114 -20.94 -15.27 -23.65
CA ASP A 114 -19.79 -14.70 -22.97
C ASP A 114 -18.51 -15.30 -23.55
N PRO A 115 -17.45 -14.49 -23.71
CA PRO A 115 -16.13 -15.02 -24.06
C PRO A 115 -15.66 -16.08 -23.04
N PRO A 116 -14.74 -16.98 -23.38
CA PRO A 116 -14.11 -17.89 -22.44
C PRO A 116 -13.55 -17.14 -21.23
N LEU A 117 -13.62 -17.76 -20.04
CA LEU A 117 -13.17 -17.12 -18.79
C LEU A 117 -11.73 -16.60 -18.87
N ALA A 118 -10.84 -17.36 -19.53
CA ALA A 118 -9.43 -16.94 -19.71
C ALA A 118 -9.31 -15.63 -20.51
N GLU A 119 -10.10 -15.47 -21.59
CA GLU A 119 -10.10 -14.23 -22.38
C GLU A 119 -10.68 -13.05 -21.60
N GLN A 120 -11.73 -13.29 -20.79
CA GLN A 120 -12.29 -12.26 -19.91
C GLN A 120 -11.28 -11.82 -18.87
N GLN A 121 -10.55 -12.76 -18.27
CA GLN A 121 -9.52 -12.49 -17.27
C GLN A 121 -8.35 -11.70 -17.88
N GLU A 122 -7.84 -12.15 -19.03
CA GLU A 122 -6.75 -11.46 -19.74
C GLU A 122 -7.14 -10.02 -20.10
N LYS A 123 -8.35 -9.83 -20.65
CA LYS A 123 -8.88 -8.50 -20.94
C LYS A 123 -8.94 -7.64 -19.68
N THR A 124 -9.46 -8.17 -18.57
CA THR A 124 -9.59 -7.43 -17.31
C THR A 124 -8.21 -7.04 -16.75
N ILE A 125 -7.20 -7.91 -16.84
CA ILE A 125 -5.82 -7.59 -16.44
C ILE A 125 -5.22 -6.49 -17.33
N ASN A 126 -5.47 -6.51 -18.64
CA ASN A 126 -5.01 -5.46 -19.55
C ASN A 126 -5.68 -4.11 -19.26
N ASP A 127 -6.98 -4.11 -19.00
CA ASP A 127 -7.75 -2.92 -18.61
C ASP A 127 -7.28 -2.39 -17.24
N LEU A 128 -6.96 -3.29 -16.30
CA LEU A 128 -6.39 -2.96 -14.99
C LEU A 128 -5.01 -2.29 -15.14
N ASN A 129 -4.15 -2.80 -16.04
CA ASN A 129 -2.85 -2.18 -16.32
C ASN A 129 -3.00 -0.76 -16.87
N LEU A 130 -3.97 -0.55 -17.76
CA LEU A 130 -4.24 0.79 -18.29
C LEU A 130 -4.75 1.74 -17.20
N ALA A 131 -5.66 1.27 -16.33
CA ALA A 131 -6.14 2.03 -15.18
C ALA A 131 -5.02 2.35 -14.19
N PHE A 132 -4.15 1.37 -13.91
CA PHE A 132 -2.97 1.50 -13.05
C PHE A 132 -1.99 2.55 -13.61
N SER A 133 -1.67 2.48 -14.88
CA SER A 133 -0.71 3.39 -15.53
C SER A 133 -1.20 4.85 -15.59
N ASN A 134 -2.52 5.07 -15.54
CA ASN A 134 -3.14 6.39 -15.55
C ASN A 134 -3.59 6.87 -14.16
N HIS A 135 -3.44 6.05 -13.14
CA HIS A 135 -3.95 6.29 -11.79
C HIS A 135 -5.47 6.59 -11.80
N ASP A 136 -6.24 5.78 -12.53
CA ASP A 136 -7.70 5.88 -12.59
C ASP A 136 -8.32 5.01 -11.48
N TYR A 137 -8.50 5.60 -10.29
CA TYR A 137 -8.91 4.90 -9.07
C TYR A 137 -10.26 4.19 -9.21
N GLU A 138 -11.27 4.86 -9.78
CA GLU A 138 -12.60 4.27 -9.97
C GLU A 138 -12.56 3.12 -10.99
N ARG A 139 -11.70 3.21 -11.99
CA ARG A 139 -11.52 2.14 -12.96
C ARG A 139 -10.77 0.95 -12.33
N LEU A 140 -9.74 1.19 -11.51
CA LEU A 140 -9.11 0.12 -10.71
C LEU A 140 -10.16 -0.64 -9.90
N ALA A 141 -11.05 0.07 -9.20
CA ALA A 141 -12.14 -0.55 -8.43
C ALA A 141 -13.07 -1.41 -9.31
N ARG A 142 -13.41 -0.94 -10.51
CA ARG A 142 -14.28 -1.70 -11.44
C ARG A 142 -13.61 -2.95 -11.96
N GLU A 143 -12.31 -2.89 -12.30
CA GLU A 143 -11.59 -4.07 -12.79
C GLU A 143 -11.39 -5.12 -11.68
N LEU A 144 -11.10 -4.69 -10.45
CA LEU A 144 -11.09 -5.57 -9.29
C LEU A 144 -12.45 -6.25 -9.07
N ALA A 145 -13.54 -5.47 -9.13
CA ALA A 145 -14.89 -6.02 -9.00
C ALA A 145 -15.21 -7.07 -10.09
N ARG A 146 -14.67 -6.91 -11.31
CA ARG A 146 -14.79 -7.90 -12.39
C ARG A 146 -14.05 -9.20 -12.04
N LEU A 147 -12.83 -9.12 -11.48
CA LEU A 147 -12.10 -10.31 -11.01
C LEU A 147 -12.91 -11.07 -9.94
N PHE A 148 -13.46 -10.37 -8.94
CA PHE A 148 -14.34 -10.97 -7.94
C PHE A 148 -15.58 -11.63 -8.57
N GLN A 149 -16.18 -11.00 -9.57
CA GLN A 149 -17.36 -11.54 -10.26
C GLN A 149 -17.05 -12.80 -11.06
N MET A 150 -15.86 -12.88 -11.64
CA MET A 150 -15.40 -14.06 -12.39
C MET A 150 -15.05 -15.25 -11.49
N GLY A 151 -14.94 -15.04 -10.17
CA GLY A 151 -14.56 -16.08 -9.22
C GLY A 151 -13.08 -16.50 -9.31
N VAL A 152 -12.23 -15.66 -9.90
CA VAL A 152 -10.78 -15.84 -9.88
C VAL A 152 -10.20 -15.18 -8.64
N ASP A 153 -9.01 -15.61 -8.19
CA ASP A 153 -8.34 -14.96 -7.06
C ASP A 153 -7.94 -13.51 -7.46
N PRO A 154 -8.58 -12.48 -6.86
CA PRO A 154 -8.34 -11.10 -7.26
C PRO A 154 -6.97 -10.59 -6.81
N THR A 155 -6.24 -11.30 -5.94
CA THR A 155 -4.88 -10.93 -5.51
C THR A 155 -3.86 -11.02 -6.66
N VAL A 156 -4.21 -11.67 -7.77
CA VAL A 156 -3.45 -11.61 -9.02
C VAL A 156 -3.22 -10.16 -9.48
N ALA A 157 -4.12 -9.24 -9.15
CA ALA A 157 -3.96 -7.82 -9.43
C ALA A 157 -2.73 -7.21 -8.72
N ILE A 158 -2.47 -7.59 -7.47
CA ILE A 158 -1.29 -7.14 -6.71
C ILE A 158 -0.01 -7.72 -7.33
N THR A 159 -0.02 -9.02 -7.69
CA THR A 159 1.09 -9.65 -8.39
C THR A 159 1.47 -8.88 -9.66
N ARG A 160 0.46 -8.54 -10.49
CA ARG A 160 0.67 -7.77 -11.71
C ARG A 160 1.15 -6.34 -11.44
N ALA A 161 0.60 -5.68 -10.42
CA ALA A 161 1.05 -4.34 -10.03
C ALA A 161 2.52 -4.31 -9.61
N ILE A 162 2.99 -5.32 -8.87
CA ILE A 162 4.42 -5.48 -8.52
C ILE A 162 5.27 -5.64 -9.80
N GLU A 163 4.84 -6.45 -10.76
CA GLU A 163 5.54 -6.61 -12.05
C GLU A 163 5.61 -5.30 -12.84
N TRP A 164 4.53 -4.50 -12.85
CA TRP A 164 4.47 -3.24 -13.59
C TRP A 164 5.26 -2.10 -12.95
N SER A 165 5.37 -2.12 -11.62
CA SER A 165 5.91 -1.00 -10.82
C SER A 165 7.35 -1.19 -10.37
N SER A 166 7.86 -2.41 -10.21
CA SER A 166 9.16 -2.67 -9.58
C SER A 166 10.34 -1.96 -10.24
N GLU A 167 10.33 -1.82 -11.57
CA GLU A 167 11.36 -1.08 -12.31
C GLU A 167 11.01 0.40 -12.52
N ARG A 168 9.95 0.92 -11.89
CA ARG A 168 9.56 2.33 -11.96
C ARG A 168 9.81 3.08 -10.66
N MET A 169 10.46 2.46 -9.71
CA MET A 169 10.87 3.07 -8.45
C MET A 169 12.39 3.32 -8.51
N GLU A 170 12.79 4.57 -8.75
CA GLU A 170 14.18 4.98 -8.91
C GLU A 170 15.05 4.52 -7.74
N PHE A 171 14.56 4.71 -6.51
CA PHE A 171 15.27 4.37 -5.28
C PHE A 171 14.78 3.08 -4.61
N GLY A 172 14.10 2.21 -5.36
CA GLY A 172 13.56 0.94 -4.85
C GLY A 172 12.27 1.09 -4.06
N TRP A 173 12.09 0.26 -3.03
CA TRP A 173 10.84 0.20 -2.26
C TRP A 173 10.36 1.54 -1.74
N THR A 174 9.07 1.76 -1.90
CA THR A 174 8.33 2.84 -1.28
C THR A 174 7.38 2.30 -0.21
N HIS A 175 6.61 3.18 0.41
CA HIS A 175 5.55 2.80 1.34
C HIS A 175 4.46 1.95 0.68
N ALA A 176 4.28 2.05 -0.64
CA ALA A 176 3.26 1.31 -1.37
C ALA A 176 3.40 -0.22 -1.22
N TYR A 177 4.64 -0.75 -1.32
CA TYR A 177 4.86 -2.19 -1.18
C TYR A 177 4.71 -2.65 0.28
N ALA A 178 5.23 -1.87 1.23
CA ALA A 178 5.04 -2.18 2.64
C ALA A 178 3.55 -2.10 3.03
N GLY A 179 2.83 -1.12 2.49
CA GLY A 179 1.38 -1.00 2.66
C GLY A 179 0.62 -2.15 2.02
N ALA A 180 1.03 -2.60 0.84
CA ALA A 180 0.39 -3.74 0.17
C ALA A 180 0.45 -5.02 1.02
N ALA A 181 1.57 -5.28 1.71
CA ALA A 181 1.66 -6.42 2.63
C ALA A 181 0.63 -6.31 3.77
N GLU A 182 0.50 -5.13 4.39
CA GLU A 182 -0.45 -4.90 5.47
C GLU A 182 -1.91 -4.91 4.98
N TRP A 183 -2.20 -4.37 3.77
CA TRP A 183 -3.52 -4.46 3.17
C TRP A 183 -3.90 -5.89 2.82
N LEU A 184 -2.95 -6.72 2.35
CA LEU A 184 -3.20 -8.14 2.09
C LEU A 184 -3.49 -8.91 3.38
N GLN A 185 -2.87 -8.56 4.51
CA GLN A 185 -3.23 -9.13 5.80
C GLN A 185 -4.67 -8.79 6.19
N LEU A 186 -5.08 -7.52 6.04
CA LEU A 186 -6.47 -7.13 6.27
C LEU A 186 -7.43 -7.78 5.28
N TYR A 187 -7.03 -8.00 4.05
CA TYR A 187 -7.80 -8.75 3.06
C TYR A 187 -8.12 -10.16 3.57
N ASP A 188 -7.12 -10.87 4.12
CA ASP A 188 -7.31 -12.21 4.68
C ASP A 188 -8.16 -12.19 5.97
N ASP A 189 -8.00 -11.18 6.84
CA ASP A 189 -8.83 -10.96 8.04
C ASP A 189 -10.32 -10.71 7.69
N HIS A 190 -10.63 -10.33 6.45
CA HIS A 190 -11.99 -10.07 5.95
C HIS A 190 -12.49 -11.13 4.96
N ASP A 191 -12.06 -12.39 5.12
CA ASP A 191 -12.53 -13.47 4.24
C ASP A 191 -14.06 -13.51 4.14
N GLY A 192 -14.56 -13.67 2.91
CA GLY A 192 -15.99 -13.67 2.57
C GLY A 192 -16.67 -12.28 2.58
N LYS A 193 -16.00 -11.22 3.01
CA LYS A 193 -16.53 -9.84 3.00
C LYS A 193 -16.02 -9.08 1.77
N ARG A 194 -16.66 -9.29 0.63
CA ARG A 194 -16.17 -8.81 -0.68
C ARG A 194 -15.90 -7.32 -0.77
N GLU A 195 -16.69 -6.49 -0.10
CA GLU A 195 -16.50 -5.03 -0.11
C GLU A 195 -15.19 -4.67 0.59
N GLN A 196 -14.96 -5.18 1.82
CA GLN A 196 -13.74 -4.95 2.59
C GLN A 196 -12.51 -5.50 1.87
N GLN A 197 -12.62 -6.70 1.30
CA GLN A 197 -11.56 -7.28 0.49
C GLN A 197 -11.21 -6.43 -0.74
N LEU A 198 -12.23 -5.88 -1.42
CA LEU A 198 -12.01 -5.00 -2.57
C LEU A 198 -11.31 -3.71 -2.14
N ILE A 199 -11.70 -3.10 -1.02
CA ILE A 199 -11.05 -1.89 -0.47
C ILE A 199 -9.57 -2.16 -0.22
N CYS A 200 -9.21 -3.27 0.43
CA CYS A 200 -7.81 -3.61 0.69
C CYS A 200 -6.97 -3.69 -0.59
N LEU A 201 -7.49 -4.34 -1.63
CA LEU A 201 -6.79 -4.44 -2.91
C LEU A 201 -6.72 -3.10 -3.64
N LEU A 202 -7.79 -2.31 -3.57
CA LEU A 202 -7.88 -1.01 -4.23
C LEU A 202 -6.89 -0.01 -3.64
N GLU A 203 -6.78 0.05 -2.31
CA GLU A 203 -5.81 0.91 -1.63
C GLU A 203 -4.36 0.51 -1.93
N ALA A 204 -4.06 -0.79 -1.93
CA ALA A 204 -2.74 -1.28 -2.30
C ALA A 204 -2.37 -0.93 -3.75
N LEU A 205 -3.29 -1.16 -4.70
CA LEU A 205 -3.09 -0.85 -6.11
C LEU A 205 -2.99 0.65 -6.37
N GLY A 206 -3.88 1.43 -5.74
CA GLY A 206 -3.91 2.88 -5.87
C GLY A 206 -2.59 3.51 -5.44
N HIS A 207 -2.03 3.10 -4.31
CA HIS A 207 -0.76 3.59 -3.82
C HIS A 207 0.41 3.23 -4.76
N MET A 208 0.50 1.97 -5.22
CA MET A 208 1.53 1.58 -6.19
C MET A 208 1.41 2.36 -7.51
N SER A 209 0.19 2.61 -7.94
CA SER A 209 -0.11 3.39 -9.15
C SER A 209 0.31 4.85 -9.00
N GLU A 210 0.02 5.48 -7.84
CA GLU A 210 0.42 6.86 -7.56
C GLU A 210 1.94 7.00 -7.56
N ASP A 211 2.65 6.13 -6.84
CA ASP A 211 4.09 6.16 -6.68
C ASP A 211 4.86 5.97 -8.00
N THR A 212 4.23 5.33 -8.98
CA THR A 212 4.84 5.06 -10.29
C THR A 212 4.23 5.85 -11.45
N LEU A 213 3.33 6.80 -11.13
CA LEU A 213 2.66 7.62 -12.12
C LEU A 213 3.65 8.51 -12.89
N ARG A 214 3.76 8.27 -14.21
CA ARG A 214 4.69 8.99 -15.10
C ARG A 214 6.17 8.76 -14.82
N GLU A 215 6.51 7.79 -13.94
CA GLU A 215 7.90 7.45 -13.69
C GLU A 215 8.54 6.73 -14.88
N SER A 216 9.82 7.00 -15.07
CA SER A 216 10.64 6.29 -16.05
C SER A 216 10.90 4.85 -15.60
N ARG A 217 11.45 4.03 -16.50
CA ARG A 217 11.94 2.71 -16.10
C ARG A 217 13.40 2.81 -15.67
N TYR A 218 13.68 2.18 -14.53
CA TYR A 218 15.00 2.03 -13.92
C TYR A 218 15.32 0.52 -13.84
N PRO A 219 15.73 -0.10 -14.96
CA PRO A 219 15.90 -1.55 -15.02
C PRO A 219 16.96 -2.03 -14.04
N PHE A 220 16.76 -3.21 -13.49
CA PHE A 220 17.74 -3.87 -12.63
C PHE A 220 18.87 -4.48 -13.47
N ASP A 221 20.12 -4.46 -12.96
CA ASP A 221 21.23 -5.16 -13.59
C ASP A 221 20.90 -6.65 -13.83
N SER A 222 21.27 -7.16 -14.99
CA SER A 222 20.93 -8.52 -15.43
C SER A 222 21.96 -9.58 -15.04
N GLY A 223 23.15 -9.18 -14.55
CA GLY A 223 24.21 -10.09 -14.12
C GLY A 223 23.82 -10.89 -12.88
N ALA A 224 24.47 -12.01 -12.64
CA ALA A 224 24.34 -12.82 -11.44
C ALA A 224 25.71 -13.23 -10.89
N LEU A 225 25.85 -13.10 -9.57
CA LEU A 225 27.01 -13.59 -8.80
C LEU A 225 26.48 -14.61 -7.78
N ALA A 226 27.24 -15.66 -7.49
CA ALA A 226 26.87 -16.61 -6.45
C ALA A 226 26.58 -15.89 -5.14
N TRP A 227 25.55 -16.33 -4.38
CA TRP A 227 25.24 -15.73 -3.10
C TRP A 227 26.40 -15.83 -2.12
N ASP A 228 26.73 -14.74 -1.50
CA ASP A 228 27.71 -14.61 -0.43
C ASP A 228 27.24 -13.45 0.45
N GLU A 229 26.83 -13.75 1.68
CA GLU A 229 26.22 -12.79 2.59
C GLU A 229 27.17 -11.65 2.95
N ASP A 230 28.44 -11.95 3.22
CA ASP A 230 29.40 -10.92 3.61
C ASP A 230 29.74 -10.00 2.45
N ALA A 231 29.92 -10.56 1.25
CA ALA A 231 30.12 -9.75 0.05
C ALA A 231 28.88 -8.92 -0.32
N PHE A 232 27.67 -9.42 -0.05
CA PHE A 232 26.43 -8.67 -0.22
C PHE A 232 26.36 -7.47 0.74
N VAL A 233 26.63 -7.66 2.03
CA VAL A 233 26.65 -6.58 3.02
C VAL A 233 27.71 -5.54 2.67
N VAL A 234 28.90 -5.98 2.24
CA VAL A 234 29.97 -5.08 1.79
C VAL A 234 29.56 -4.27 0.57
N ALA A 235 28.87 -4.87 -0.40
CA ALA A 235 28.38 -4.16 -1.58
C ALA A 235 27.38 -3.05 -1.18
N ILE A 236 26.46 -3.33 -0.26
CA ILE A 236 25.52 -2.32 0.26
C ILE A 236 26.28 -1.19 0.97
N GLU A 237 27.24 -1.54 1.83
CA GLU A 237 28.05 -0.56 2.57
C GLU A 237 28.80 0.41 1.66
N HIS A 238 29.28 -0.08 0.51
CA HIS A 238 29.94 0.75 -0.50
C HIS A 238 28.97 1.40 -1.51
N GLN A 239 27.65 1.24 -1.33
CA GLN A 239 26.62 1.70 -2.25
C GLN A 239 26.80 1.15 -3.68
N ASP A 240 27.37 -0.05 -3.81
CA ASP A 240 27.52 -0.77 -5.09
C ASP A 240 26.23 -1.54 -5.41
N GLU A 241 25.26 -0.80 -6.00
CA GLU A 241 23.98 -1.38 -6.40
C GLU A 241 24.16 -2.56 -7.36
N THR A 242 25.07 -2.46 -8.32
CA THR A 242 25.30 -3.51 -9.30
C THR A 242 25.72 -4.83 -8.62
N ALA A 243 26.72 -4.80 -7.75
CA ALA A 243 27.17 -5.99 -7.05
C ALA A 243 26.10 -6.54 -6.11
N ALA A 244 25.37 -5.69 -5.38
CA ALA A 244 24.28 -6.10 -4.49
C ALA A 244 23.14 -6.79 -5.26
N LEU A 245 22.69 -6.23 -6.41
CA LEU A 245 21.67 -6.83 -7.26
C LEU A 245 22.12 -8.13 -7.90
N GLN A 246 23.38 -8.23 -8.34
CA GLN A 246 23.93 -9.49 -8.90
C GLN A 246 23.98 -10.60 -7.86
N ARG A 247 24.34 -10.31 -6.58
CA ARG A 247 24.26 -11.27 -5.48
C ARG A 247 22.82 -11.71 -5.19
N THR A 248 21.88 -10.75 -5.22
CA THR A 248 20.44 -11.06 -5.09
C THR A 248 19.97 -12.02 -6.18
N ARG A 249 20.40 -11.82 -7.42
CA ARG A 249 20.06 -12.73 -8.53
C ARG A 249 20.67 -14.12 -8.34
N GLY A 250 21.86 -14.22 -7.74
CA GLY A 250 22.45 -15.51 -7.38
C GLY A 250 21.59 -16.27 -6.37
N ALA A 251 21.14 -15.58 -5.29
CA ALA A 251 20.22 -16.18 -4.32
C ALA A 251 18.88 -16.62 -4.94
N LEU A 252 18.34 -15.80 -5.88
CA LEU A 252 17.11 -16.14 -6.61
C LEU A 252 17.26 -17.39 -7.49
N ALA A 253 18.42 -17.61 -8.09
CA ALA A 253 18.68 -18.77 -8.94
C ALA A 253 18.72 -20.09 -8.16
N ASP A 254 19.11 -20.06 -6.88
CA ASP A 254 19.21 -21.23 -6.02
C ASP A 254 17.86 -21.65 -5.40
N GLY A 255 16.79 -20.85 -5.56
CA GLY A 255 15.46 -21.06 -4.95
C GLY A 255 15.42 -20.68 -3.46
N GLY A 256 14.22 -20.37 -2.96
CA GLY A 256 14.03 -19.96 -1.55
C GLY A 256 14.79 -18.67 -1.18
N ALA A 257 14.91 -17.75 -2.10
CA ALA A 257 15.78 -16.59 -2.06
C ALA A 257 15.59 -15.73 -0.81
N PHE A 258 14.33 -15.49 -0.37
CA PHE A 258 14.10 -14.67 0.81
C PHE A 258 14.74 -15.27 2.07
N ALA A 259 14.49 -16.56 2.35
CA ALA A 259 15.05 -17.23 3.52
C ALA A 259 16.59 -17.24 3.53
N THR A 260 17.19 -17.37 2.34
CA THR A 260 18.65 -17.28 2.16
C THR A 260 19.18 -15.88 2.45
N MET A 261 18.44 -14.85 2.06
CA MET A 261 18.89 -13.46 2.11
C MET A 261 18.50 -12.73 3.40
N GLU A 262 17.48 -13.17 4.13
CA GLU A 262 16.86 -12.42 5.24
C GLU A 262 17.87 -11.93 6.27
N ARG A 263 18.81 -12.80 6.69
CA ARG A 263 19.85 -12.42 7.65
C ARG A 263 20.80 -11.35 7.09
N GLY A 264 21.22 -11.50 5.85
CA GLY A 264 22.09 -10.52 5.17
C GLY A 264 21.38 -9.17 4.98
N LEU A 265 20.09 -9.19 4.60
CA LEU A 265 19.25 -7.99 4.51
C LEU A 265 19.14 -7.28 5.88
N ALA A 266 18.87 -8.03 6.95
CA ALA A 266 18.77 -7.48 8.30
C ALA A 266 20.11 -6.91 8.81
N ARG A 267 21.22 -7.59 8.54
CA ARG A 267 22.58 -7.10 8.83
C ARG A 267 22.86 -5.79 8.11
N ALA A 268 22.57 -5.72 6.82
CA ALA A 268 22.78 -4.52 6.03
C ALA A 268 21.88 -3.36 6.49
N ALA A 269 20.61 -3.64 6.77
CA ALA A 269 19.65 -2.64 7.24
C ALA A 269 19.98 -2.08 8.63
N LEU A 270 20.62 -2.87 9.48
CA LEU A 270 21.03 -2.48 10.83
C LEU A 270 22.49 -2.01 10.92
N ALA A 271 23.27 -2.09 9.83
CA ALA A 271 24.63 -1.54 9.82
C ALA A 271 24.64 -0.04 10.11
N HIS A 272 23.60 0.66 9.67
CA HIS A 272 23.38 2.10 9.86
C HIS A 272 21.93 2.38 10.22
N TYR A 273 21.68 3.56 10.78
CA TYR A 273 20.31 4.09 10.96
C TYR A 273 19.78 4.61 9.61
N HIS A 274 19.43 3.67 8.72
CA HIS A 274 18.97 3.98 7.36
C HIS A 274 17.57 4.59 7.32
N SER A 275 17.41 5.70 6.61
CA SER A 275 16.12 6.25 6.17
C SER A 275 15.02 6.16 7.24
N PHE A 276 15.34 6.53 8.48
CA PHE A 276 14.41 6.41 9.62
C PHE A 276 13.90 4.98 9.85
N GLY A 277 14.75 3.98 9.65
CA GLY A 277 14.44 2.57 9.91
C GLY A 277 13.65 1.88 8.81
N HIS A 278 13.32 2.53 7.69
CA HIS A 278 12.55 1.91 6.60
C HIS A 278 13.22 0.65 6.07
N ALA A 279 14.56 0.64 5.96
CA ALA A 279 15.30 -0.54 5.50
C ALA A 279 14.92 -1.80 6.29
N LEU A 280 14.85 -1.70 7.63
CA LEU A 280 14.48 -2.82 8.48
C LEU A 280 12.97 -3.12 8.43
N ILE A 281 12.13 -2.07 8.46
CA ILE A 281 10.65 -2.19 8.43
C ILE A 281 10.18 -2.95 7.19
N TYR A 282 10.85 -2.78 6.05
CA TYR A 282 10.44 -3.39 4.78
C TYR A 282 10.76 -4.88 4.68
N ILE A 283 11.76 -5.39 5.41
CA ILE A 283 12.18 -6.81 5.31
C ILE A 283 11.05 -7.78 5.69
N PRO A 284 10.38 -7.68 6.86
CA PRO A 284 9.25 -8.56 7.16
C PRO A 284 8.09 -8.41 6.17
N ARG A 285 7.89 -7.21 5.61
CA ARG A 285 6.82 -6.96 4.62
C ARG A 285 7.13 -7.65 3.29
N ALA A 286 8.40 -7.71 2.90
CA ALA A 286 8.83 -8.48 1.73
C ALA A 286 8.59 -9.98 1.91
N ALA A 287 8.87 -10.51 3.10
CA ALA A 287 8.54 -11.89 3.46
C ALA A 287 7.05 -12.18 3.27
N GLU A 288 6.20 -11.30 3.79
CA GLU A 288 4.73 -11.43 3.71
C GLU A 288 4.23 -11.38 2.26
N LEU A 289 4.72 -10.45 1.44
CA LEU A 289 4.36 -10.37 0.02
C LEU A 289 4.73 -11.67 -0.72
N ILE A 290 5.96 -12.16 -0.55
CA ILE A 290 6.42 -13.38 -1.20
C ILE A 290 5.63 -14.60 -0.69
N HIS A 291 5.42 -14.70 0.62
CA HIS A 291 4.64 -15.79 1.21
C HIS A 291 3.20 -15.82 0.67
N ARG A 292 2.55 -14.67 0.57
CA ARG A 292 1.14 -14.54 0.18
C ARG A 292 0.91 -14.68 -1.32
N LEU A 293 1.81 -14.12 -2.14
CA LEU A 293 1.67 -14.06 -3.60
C LEU A 293 2.47 -15.14 -4.34
N GLY A 294 3.33 -15.87 -3.61
CA GLY A 294 4.16 -16.95 -4.14
C GLY A 294 5.53 -16.49 -4.65
N GLU A 295 6.40 -17.46 -4.92
CA GLU A 295 7.80 -17.22 -5.34
C GLU A 295 7.92 -16.46 -6.67
N GLY A 296 6.87 -16.40 -7.47
CA GLY A 296 6.86 -15.65 -8.73
C GLY A 296 7.13 -14.14 -8.55
N VAL A 297 6.80 -13.57 -7.38
CA VAL A 297 7.06 -12.15 -7.08
C VAL A 297 8.40 -11.93 -6.37
N ALA A 298 9.14 -12.97 -6.01
CA ALA A 298 10.37 -12.83 -5.23
C ALA A 298 11.41 -11.94 -5.92
N ALA A 299 11.61 -12.10 -7.23
CA ALA A 299 12.58 -11.30 -7.97
C ALA A 299 12.25 -9.79 -7.94
N PRO A 300 11.09 -9.31 -8.40
CA PRO A 300 10.79 -7.88 -8.37
C PRO A 300 10.74 -7.32 -6.94
N VAL A 301 10.26 -8.09 -5.96
CA VAL A 301 10.21 -7.69 -4.55
C VAL A 301 11.62 -7.53 -3.97
N LEU A 302 12.50 -8.52 -4.12
CA LEU A 302 13.84 -8.49 -3.54
C LEU A 302 14.78 -7.51 -4.24
N LEU A 303 14.74 -7.43 -5.57
CA LEU A 303 15.60 -6.50 -6.31
C LEU A 303 15.26 -5.04 -5.97
N SER A 304 13.98 -4.69 -5.88
CA SER A 304 13.57 -3.35 -5.49
C SER A 304 13.86 -3.06 -4.00
N LEU A 305 13.73 -4.06 -3.10
CA LEU A 305 14.11 -3.93 -1.70
C LEU A 305 15.61 -3.66 -1.54
N VAL A 306 16.45 -4.43 -2.21
CA VAL A 306 17.91 -4.24 -2.17
C VAL A 306 18.30 -2.86 -2.69
N ARG A 307 17.72 -2.41 -3.79
CA ARG A 307 17.91 -1.04 -4.28
C ARG A 307 17.59 0.01 -3.21
N SER A 308 16.50 -0.14 -2.48
CA SER A 308 16.13 0.82 -1.43
C SER A 308 17.09 0.82 -0.24
N ILE A 309 17.69 -0.32 0.08
CA ILE A 309 18.70 -0.40 1.16
C ILE A 309 20.02 0.25 0.70
N VAL A 310 20.44 0.00 -0.54
CA VAL A 310 21.68 0.59 -1.11
C VAL A 310 21.59 2.12 -1.19
N THR A 311 20.42 2.66 -1.55
CA THR A 311 20.22 4.10 -1.73
C THR A 311 19.74 4.83 -0.47
N GLY A 312 19.56 4.11 0.64
CA GLY A 312 19.06 4.66 1.91
C GLY A 312 19.99 5.71 2.53
N PHE A 313 19.41 6.72 3.19
CA PHE A 313 20.17 7.69 3.98
C PHE A 313 20.85 7.01 5.16
N ARG A 314 22.10 7.38 5.46
CA ARG A 314 22.93 6.80 6.51
C ARG A 314 23.15 7.79 7.64
N GLU A 315 23.25 7.29 8.90
CA GLU A 315 23.46 8.12 10.09
C GLU A 315 24.83 8.80 10.13
N ASP A 316 25.84 8.18 9.56
CA ASP A 316 27.20 8.75 9.48
C ASP A 316 27.25 10.01 8.61
N LEU A 317 26.27 10.20 7.73
CA LEU A 317 26.07 11.43 6.94
C LEU A 317 25.16 12.44 7.65
N ILE A 318 24.50 12.06 8.74
CA ILE A 318 23.60 12.91 9.53
C ILE A 318 24.25 13.17 10.90
N PRO A 319 24.73 14.38 11.21
CA PRO A 319 25.50 14.65 12.44
C PRO A 319 24.78 14.25 13.73
N GLU A 320 23.46 14.25 13.75
CA GLU A 320 22.63 13.90 14.90
C GLU A 320 22.82 12.43 15.32
N PHE A 321 23.10 11.53 14.38
CA PHE A 321 23.18 10.08 14.60
C PHE A 321 24.59 9.49 14.50
N ARG A 322 25.59 10.30 14.20
CA ARG A 322 26.98 9.86 13.96
C ARG A 322 27.64 9.04 15.09
N HIS A 323 27.07 9.04 16.30
CA HIS A 323 27.58 8.27 17.45
C HIS A 323 27.13 6.82 17.46
N TYR A 324 26.35 6.37 16.47
CA TYR A 324 25.83 5.02 16.42
C TYR A 324 26.94 3.95 16.37
N GLY A 325 27.92 4.09 15.50
CA GLY A 325 29.03 3.15 15.39
C GLY A 325 29.90 3.05 16.66
N GLU A 326 30.10 4.16 17.37
CA GLU A 326 30.80 4.19 18.65
C GLU A 326 30.01 3.44 19.74
N ALA A 327 28.70 3.71 19.82
CA ALA A 327 27.80 3.04 20.75
C ALA A 327 27.72 1.52 20.47
N LEU A 328 27.68 1.12 19.21
CA LEU A 328 27.67 -0.29 18.82
C LEU A 328 28.95 -1.00 19.22
N THR A 329 30.11 -0.35 19.07
CA THR A 329 31.41 -0.90 19.49
C THR A 329 31.49 -1.08 21.01
N SER A 330 30.90 -0.18 21.80
CA SER A 330 30.92 -0.21 23.27
C SER A 330 29.76 -1.00 23.89
N PHE A 331 28.85 -1.53 23.10
CA PHE A 331 27.67 -2.24 23.58
C PHE A 331 28.03 -3.46 24.43
N GLY A 332 27.45 -3.52 25.62
CA GLY A 332 27.66 -4.63 26.56
C GLY A 332 29.03 -4.64 27.28
N GLN A 333 29.87 -3.60 27.11
CA GLN A 333 31.12 -3.46 27.87
C GLN A 333 30.89 -2.90 29.30
N GLY A 334 29.69 -2.38 29.57
CA GLY A 334 29.28 -1.92 30.90
C GLY A 334 29.00 -3.07 31.86
N LEU A 335 29.07 -2.79 33.17
CA LEU A 335 28.83 -3.77 34.23
C LEU A 335 27.34 -3.82 34.66
N ASN A 336 26.48 -3.05 34.03
CA ASN A 336 25.07 -2.94 34.39
C ASN A 336 24.23 -4.06 33.75
N GLY A 337 23.92 -5.09 34.54
CA GLY A 337 23.16 -6.27 34.09
C GLY A 337 21.62 -6.07 34.11
N HIS A 338 21.12 -4.83 34.26
CA HIS A 338 19.69 -4.51 34.31
C HIS A 338 19.37 -3.46 33.29
N SER A 339 18.16 -3.54 32.70
CA SER A 339 17.65 -2.49 31.81
C SER A 339 17.38 -1.19 32.60
N PRO A 340 17.74 -0.01 32.07
CA PRO A 340 17.33 1.25 32.66
C PRO A 340 15.79 1.40 32.53
N PRO A 341 15.14 2.00 33.52
CA PRO A 341 13.70 2.26 33.42
C PRO A 341 13.43 3.28 32.31
N PRO A 342 12.22 3.30 31.72
CA PRO A 342 11.88 4.22 30.63
C PRO A 342 12.14 5.69 30.94
N GLU A 343 11.93 6.10 32.20
CA GLU A 343 12.12 7.48 32.68
C GLU A 343 13.58 7.94 32.56
N ALA A 344 14.53 7.02 32.59
CA ALA A 344 15.96 7.34 32.45
C ALA A 344 16.30 7.87 31.05
N TYR A 345 15.47 7.59 30.05
CA TYR A 345 15.63 8.09 28.67
C TYR A 345 15.00 9.48 28.44
N VAL A 346 14.12 9.93 29.34
CA VAL A 346 13.42 11.20 29.18
C VAL A 346 14.42 12.36 29.11
N GLY A 347 14.30 13.19 28.07
CA GLY A 347 15.18 14.35 27.86
C GLY A 347 16.56 14.02 27.27
N LEU A 348 16.89 12.77 26.99
CA LEU A 348 18.15 12.39 26.36
C LEU A 348 18.08 12.63 24.83
N ASN A 349 19.10 13.26 24.26
CA ASN A 349 19.29 13.31 22.83
C ASN A 349 19.75 11.96 22.26
N PRO A 350 19.79 11.74 20.92
CA PRO A 350 20.17 10.46 20.34
C PRO A 350 21.50 9.90 20.85
N ALA A 351 22.55 10.73 20.92
CA ALA A 351 23.87 10.29 21.40
C ALA A 351 23.83 9.76 22.84
N LYS A 352 23.15 10.49 23.74
CA LYS A 352 23.02 10.08 25.15
C LYS A 352 22.12 8.87 25.33
N ALA A 353 21.03 8.76 24.56
CA ALA A 353 20.14 7.60 24.60
C ALA A 353 20.87 6.34 24.13
N MET A 354 21.64 6.39 23.06
CA MET A 354 22.49 5.29 22.59
C MET A 354 23.57 4.93 23.60
N ALA A 355 24.26 5.91 24.20
CA ALA A 355 25.30 5.66 25.22
C ALA A 355 24.71 4.95 26.43
N LEU A 356 23.55 5.39 26.95
CA LEU A 356 22.84 4.74 28.06
C LEU A 356 22.47 3.30 27.69
N THR A 357 21.94 3.08 26.50
CA THR A 357 21.57 1.72 26.02
C THR A 357 22.82 0.82 25.93
N ALA A 358 23.94 1.33 25.39
CA ALA A 358 25.19 0.58 25.28
C ALA A 358 25.80 0.22 26.64
N GLU A 359 25.75 1.14 27.62
CA GLU A 359 26.20 0.91 29.00
C GLU A 359 25.45 -0.24 29.67
N HIS A 360 24.14 -0.37 29.36
CA HIS A 360 23.28 -1.43 29.88
C HIS A 360 23.17 -2.65 28.94
N GLY A 361 24.00 -2.74 27.92
CA GLY A 361 23.97 -3.81 26.91
C GLY A 361 24.27 -5.23 27.44
N SER A 362 24.64 -5.38 28.71
CA SER A 362 24.76 -6.69 29.40
C SER A 362 23.40 -7.18 29.97
N ALA A 363 22.37 -6.35 29.97
CA ALA A 363 21.02 -6.75 30.37
C ALA A 363 20.39 -7.68 29.33
N PRO A 364 19.38 -8.49 29.71
CA PRO A 364 18.60 -9.26 28.74
C PRO A 364 18.05 -8.35 27.63
N PRO A 365 18.25 -8.69 26.35
CA PRO A 365 17.84 -7.83 25.24
C PRO A 365 16.34 -7.46 25.24
N GLU A 366 15.50 -8.40 25.67
CA GLU A 366 14.03 -8.20 25.74
C GLU A 366 13.64 -7.19 26.83
N GLU A 367 14.41 -7.05 27.91
CA GLU A 367 14.18 -6.03 28.92
C GLU A 367 14.53 -4.64 28.39
N LEU A 368 15.69 -4.50 27.74
CA LEU A 368 16.09 -3.27 27.05
C LEU A 368 15.07 -2.89 25.97
N TYR A 369 14.63 -3.87 25.17
CA TYR A 369 13.60 -3.69 24.16
C TYR A 369 12.32 -3.15 24.75
N THR A 370 11.83 -3.73 25.85
CA THR A 370 10.59 -3.32 26.50
C THR A 370 10.68 -1.89 27.04
N SER A 371 11.82 -1.51 27.65
CA SER A 371 12.05 -0.13 28.09
C SER A 371 12.07 0.85 26.93
N LEU A 372 12.78 0.54 25.85
CA LEU A 372 12.84 1.40 24.65
C LEU A 372 11.49 1.48 23.90
N LEU A 373 10.73 0.40 23.89
CA LEU A 373 9.36 0.42 23.35
C LEU A 373 8.48 1.36 24.17
N ALA A 374 8.55 1.28 25.50
CA ALA A 374 7.79 2.16 26.38
C ALA A 374 8.13 3.64 26.15
N VAL A 375 9.43 3.96 25.98
CA VAL A 375 9.88 5.33 25.70
C VAL A 375 9.35 5.85 24.35
N ASN A 376 9.49 5.05 23.28
CA ASN A 376 9.00 5.45 21.97
C ASN A 376 7.47 5.59 21.94
N ALA A 377 6.76 4.71 22.61
CA ALA A 377 5.31 4.80 22.76
C ALA A 377 4.89 6.03 23.59
N HIS A 378 5.61 6.33 24.68
CA HIS A 378 5.36 7.51 25.51
C HIS A 378 5.61 8.81 24.72
N ASN A 379 6.72 8.90 23.96
CA ASN A 379 7.00 10.04 23.10
C ASN A 379 5.86 10.27 22.09
N MET A 380 5.33 9.21 21.49
CA MET A 380 4.21 9.30 20.58
C MET A 380 2.92 9.72 21.32
N LEU A 381 2.65 9.15 22.50
CA LEU A 381 1.49 9.48 23.32
C LEU A 381 1.50 10.98 23.71
N THR A 382 2.64 11.50 24.09
CA THR A 382 2.77 12.87 24.61
C THR A 382 3.11 13.91 23.55
N PHE A 383 3.14 13.56 22.27
CA PHE A 383 3.47 14.50 21.19
C PHE A 383 2.64 15.78 21.27
N ASP A 384 3.31 16.94 21.32
CA ASP A 384 2.69 18.25 21.37
C ASP A 384 2.08 18.63 20.01
N LEU A 385 0.76 18.63 19.93
CA LEU A 385 0.00 18.93 18.72
C LEU A 385 0.15 20.37 18.23
N THR A 386 0.65 21.29 19.07
CA THR A 386 0.92 22.68 18.64
C THR A 386 1.96 22.73 17.53
N HIS A 387 2.88 21.75 17.45
CA HIS A 387 3.81 21.60 16.35
C HIS A 387 3.14 21.40 15.00
N LEU A 388 1.95 20.78 14.95
CA LEU A 388 1.18 20.64 13.71
C LEU A 388 0.62 21.98 13.22
N GLU A 389 0.51 22.97 14.08
CA GLU A 389 -0.05 24.28 13.78
C GLU A 389 1.03 25.36 13.57
N ASP A 390 2.25 25.13 14.03
CA ASP A 390 3.34 26.09 13.91
C ASP A 390 3.74 26.29 12.45
N ILE A 391 3.46 27.50 11.95
CA ILE A 391 3.75 27.91 10.57
C ILE A 391 5.17 28.44 10.38
N ASP A 392 5.93 28.61 11.45
CA ASP A 392 7.28 29.17 11.44
C ASP A 392 8.38 28.13 11.66
N GLN A 393 8.04 26.84 11.71
CA GLN A 393 9.04 25.78 11.82
C GLN A 393 10.01 25.80 10.62
N PRO A 394 11.33 25.75 10.87
CA PRO A 394 12.33 25.57 9.81
C PRO A 394 12.29 24.15 9.25
N TYR A 395 12.74 23.95 8.00
CA TYR A 395 12.73 22.65 7.33
C TYR A 395 13.31 21.51 8.18
N GLY A 396 14.45 21.70 8.81
CA GLY A 396 15.11 20.66 9.59
C GLY A 396 14.46 20.34 10.94
N SER A 397 13.45 21.13 11.35
CA SER A 397 12.78 21.00 12.66
C SER A 397 11.31 20.56 12.54
N ASP A 398 10.82 20.35 11.32
CA ASP A 398 9.47 19.83 11.14
C ASP A 398 9.33 18.47 11.84
N ARG A 399 8.36 18.37 12.73
CA ARG A 399 7.99 17.13 13.43
C ARG A 399 6.49 16.91 13.30
N GLY A 400 6.11 15.67 13.10
CA GLY A 400 4.72 15.29 12.96
C GLY A 400 4.50 13.85 13.42
N TRP A 401 3.27 13.38 13.39
CA TRP A 401 2.91 12.04 13.82
C TRP A 401 3.76 10.93 13.17
N LEU A 402 4.19 11.14 11.91
CA LEU A 402 4.99 10.15 11.18
C LEU A 402 6.34 9.90 11.84
N ASP A 403 6.98 10.94 12.40
CA ASP A 403 8.25 10.81 13.11
C ASP A 403 8.15 9.87 14.31
N PHE A 404 7.01 9.88 15.00
CA PHE A 404 6.78 9.07 16.20
C PHE A 404 6.29 7.66 15.85
N SER A 405 5.41 7.54 14.85
CA SER A 405 4.87 6.24 14.44
C SER A 405 5.95 5.29 13.89
N HIS A 406 7.01 5.84 13.28
CA HIS A 406 8.16 5.05 12.85
C HIS A 406 8.86 4.35 14.02
N GLY A 407 8.92 4.95 15.22
CA GLY A 407 9.49 4.30 16.40
C GLY A 407 8.78 3.00 16.75
N LEU A 408 7.45 2.93 16.58
CA LEU A 408 6.64 1.74 16.86
C LEU A 408 6.71 0.70 15.72
N THR A 409 6.63 1.13 14.47
CA THR A 409 6.75 0.21 13.33
C THR A 409 8.17 -0.37 13.22
N PHE A 410 9.18 0.40 13.60
CA PHE A 410 10.55 -0.09 13.70
C PHE A 410 10.73 -1.08 14.83
N ALA A 411 10.15 -0.81 16.02
CA ALA A 411 10.19 -1.75 17.14
C ALA A 411 9.57 -3.11 16.79
N ASP A 412 8.46 -3.12 16.04
CA ASP A 412 7.84 -4.36 15.52
C ASP A 412 8.83 -5.15 14.63
N ALA A 413 9.52 -4.47 13.72
CA ALA A 413 10.53 -5.10 12.86
C ALA A 413 11.76 -5.59 13.65
N VAL A 414 12.25 -4.81 14.61
CA VAL A 414 13.36 -5.22 15.51
C VAL A 414 12.99 -6.49 16.26
N TYR A 415 11.82 -6.53 16.90
CA TYR A 415 11.40 -7.72 17.62
C TYR A 415 11.36 -8.96 16.71
N SER A 416 10.77 -8.83 15.54
CA SER A 416 10.64 -9.91 14.56
C SER A 416 12.00 -10.43 14.08
N LEU A 417 12.93 -9.54 13.73
CA LEU A 417 14.21 -9.93 13.11
C LEU A 417 15.28 -10.27 14.15
N CYS A 418 15.44 -9.47 15.20
CA CYS A 418 16.43 -9.75 16.25
C CYS A 418 16.05 -10.97 17.09
N GLY A 419 14.75 -11.30 17.21
CA GLY A 419 14.30 -12.56 17.81
C GLY A 419 14.73 -13.79 17.01
N ARG A 420 14.81 -13.70 15.68
CA ARG A 420 15.33 -14.77 14.80
C ARG A 420 16.85 -14.77 14.69
N TYR A 421 17.48 -13.61 14.76
CA TYR A 421 18.93 -13.39 14.64
C TYR A 421 19.44 -12.62 15.87
N PRO A 422 19.66 -13.31 17.02
CA PRO A 422 19.97 -12.66 18.28
C PRO A 422 21.23 -11.78 18.28
N GLU A 423 22.16 -12.05 17.38
CA GLU A 423 23.37 -11.23 17.22
C GLU A 423 23.08 -9.79 16.74
N LEU A 424 21.86 -9.54 16.25
CA LEU A 424 21.44 -8.21 15.77
C LEU A 424 20.81 -7.35 16.86
N TRP A 425 20.53 -7.89 18.05
CA TRP A 425 19.93 -7.11 19.15
C TRP A 425 20.69 -5.82 19.47
N PRO A 426 22.03 -5.79 19.57
CA PRO A 426 22.73 -4.55 19.86
C PRO A 426 22.40 -3.43 18.89
N ALA A 427 22.42 -3.72 17.60
CA ALA A 427 22.13 -2.76 16.54
C ALA A 427 20.65 -2.29 16.56
N GLY A 428 19.72 -3.24 16.69
CA GLY A 428 18.29 -2.94 16.78
C GLY A 428 17.94 -2.05 17.97
N LEU A 429 18.46 -2.37 19.15
CA LEU A 429 18.22 -1.60 20.38
C LEU A 429 18.81 -0.17 20.31
N LEU A 430 20.03 -0.03 19.77
CA LEU A 430 20.65 1.29 19.59
C LEU A 430 19.85 2.16 18.61
N GLN A 431 19.32 1.59 17.54
CA GLN A 431 18.47 2.34 16.64
C GLN A 431 17.12 2.69 17.26
N MET A 432 16.52 1.84 18.10
CA MET A 432 15.35 2.23 18.91
C MET A 432 15.68 3.39 19.86
N ALA A 433 16.89 3.43 20.43
CA ALA A 433 17.35 4.55 21.24
C ALA A 433 17.55 5.83 20.41
N CYS A 434 17.97 5.72 19.14
CA CYS A 434 18.00 6.86 18.21
C CYS A 434 16.61 7.48 18.04
N PHE A 435 15.58 6.67 17.81
CA PHE A 435 14.19 7.16 17.72
C PHE A 435 13.75 7.86 19.00
N ALA A 436 14.00 7.23 20.15
CA ALA A 436 13.66 7.81 21.45
C ALA A 436 14.30 9.18 21.65
N GLY A 437 15.60 9.28 21.39
CA GLY A 437 16.35 10.53 21.54
C GLY A 437 16.02 11.61 20.51
N ARG A 438 15.69 11.21 19.28
CA ARG A 438 15.29 12.15 18.21
C ARG A 438 13.95 12.83 18.50
N ASN A 439 13.06 12.13 19.15
CA ASN A 439 11.71 12.60 19.44
C ASN A 439 11.58 13.33 20.80
N VAL A 440 12.68 13.45 21.54
CA VAL A 440 12.71 14.20 22.79
C VAL A 440 12.49 15.71 22.57
N GLY A 441 11.89 16.39 23.52
CA GLY A 441 11.66 17.83 23.46
C GLY A 441 10.40 18.26 22.71
N HIS A 442 9.61 17.31 22.25
CA HIS A 442 8.33 17.54 21.56
C HIS A 442 7.11 17.02 22.34
N ALA A 443 7.28 16.84 23.65
CA ALA A 443 6.22 16.33 24.53
C ALA A 443 5.37 17.47 25.10
N ASP A 444 4.07 17.28 25.15
CA ASP A 444 3.13 18.07 25.94
C ASP A 444 3.01 17.44 27.33
N PRO A 445 3.52 18.10 28.38
CA PRO A 445 3.46 17.58 29.75
C PRO A 445 2.05 17.51 30.34
N ALA A 446 1.05 18.10 29.68
CA ALA A 446 -0.34 18.04 30.10
C ALA A 446 -1.06 16.75 29.66
N VAL A 447 -0.45 15.97 28.77
CA VAL A 447 -1.04 14.71 28.30
C VAL A 447 -0.77 13.60 29.31
N ALA A 448 -1.83 13.11 29.94
CA ALA A 448 -1.77 11.98 30.86
C ALA A 448 -2.10 10.66 30.15
N LEU A 449 -1.44 9.58 30.53
CA LEU A 449 -1.69 8.24 29.98
C LEU A 449 -3.14 7.80 30.22
N GLU A 450 -3.68 8.11 31.41
CA GLU A 450 -4.98 7.69 31.88
C GLU A 450 -6.11 8.17 30.97
N ASP A 451 -5.94 9.31 30.33
CA ASP A 451 -6.93 9.88 29.40
C ASP A 451 -7.07 9.09 28.09
N TRP A 452 -6.08 8.25 27.79
CA TRP A 452 -5.99 7.53 26.51
C TRP A 452 -6.00 6.01 26.64
N VAL A 453 -6.07 5.50 27.87
CA VAL A 453 -6.12 4.06 28.13
C VAL A 453 -7.31 3.42 27.42
N VAL A 454 -7.06 2.33 26.73
CA VAL A 454 -8.06 1.52 26.06
C VAL A 454 -8.38 0.31 26.94
N SER A 455 -9.61 0.24 27.44
CA SER A 455 -10.07 -0.85 28.32
C SER A 455 -10.31 -2.16 27.57
N GLU A 456 -10.77 -2.07 26.30
CA GLU A 456 -11.14 -3.20 25.45
C GLU A 456 -10.31 -3.21 24.14
N PRO A 457 -9.04 -3.67 24.18
CA PRO A 457 -8.14 -3.57 23.03
C PRO A 457 -8.66 -4.28 21.77
N GLN A 458 -9.35 -5.41 21.92
CA GLN A 458 -9.88 -6.14 20.77
C GLN A 458 -10.94 -5.33 20.01
N THR A 459 -11.88 -4.72 20.75
CA THR A 459 -12.91 -3.83 20.18
C THR A 459 -12.26 -2.62 19.52
N PHE A 460 -11.29 -2.01 20.18
CA PHE A 460 -10.54 -0.86 19.65
C PHE A 460 -9.84 -1.18 18.31
N PHE A 461 -9.18 -2.33 18.18
CA PHE A 461 -8.56 -2.71 16.93
C PHE A 461 -9.59 -3.03 15.83
N GLN A 462 -10.76 -3.57 16.17
CA GLN A 462 -11.85 -3.77 15.21
C GLN A 462 -12.37 -2.44 14.68
N GLU A 463 -12.61 -1.48 15.57
CA GLU A 463 -13.07 -0.13 15.22
C GLU A 463 -12.00 0.62 14.41
N SER A 464 -10.73 0.54 14.80
CA SER A 464 -9.61 1.12 14.06
C SER A 464 -9.49 0.56 12.63
N THR A 465 -9.70 -0.75 12.47
CA THR A 465 -9.74 -1.39 11.16
C THR A 465 -10.95 -0.90 10.35
N GLY A 466 -12.12 -0.77 10.97
CA GLY A 466 -13.31 -0.19 10.34
C GLY A 466 -13.07 1.24 9.83
N MET A 467 -12.37 2.07 10.63
CA MET A 467 -11.97 3.42 10.21
C MET A 467 -10.99 3.40 9.03
N LEU A 468 -10.06 2.45 8.98
CA LEU A 468 -9.13 2.30 7.86
C LEU A 468 -9.85 1.93 6.55
N MET A 469 -10.99 1.22 6.62
CA MET A 469 -11.79 0.88 5.44
C MET A 469 -12.55 2.07 4.84
N ASP A 470 -12.67 3.18 5.56
CA ASP A 470 -13.31 4.43 5.11
C ASP A 470 -12.54 5.66 5.63
N HIS A 471 -11.21 5.65 5.44
CA HIS A 471 -10.32 6.64 6.05
C HIS A 471 -10.44 8.05 5.46
N GLY A 472 -10.98 8.21 4.28
CA GLY A 472 -11.16 9.52 3.63
C GLY A 472 -9.86 10.32 3.40
N GLN A 473 -8.69 9.68 3.44
CA GLN A 473 -7.40 10.31 3.23
C GLN A 473 -7.12 10.42 1.72
N SER A 474 -6.79 11.63 1.24
CA SER A 474 -6.47 11.84 -0.18
C SER A 474 -5.01 11.49 -0.54
N GLU A 475 -4.14 11.38 0.46
CA GLU A 475 -2.71 11.08 0.26
C GLU A 475 -2.40 9.71 0.85
N TYR A 476 -1.97 8.77 0.02
CA TYR A 476 -1.66 7.39 0.43
C TYR A 476 -0.58 7.32 1.51
N ILE A 477 0.36 8.27 1.53
CA ILE A 477 1.38 8.34 2.57
C ILE A 477 0.76 8.47 3.97
N VAL A 478 -0.40 9.09 4.11
CA VAL A 478 -1.10 9.21 5.41
C VAL A 478 -1.83 7.93 5.74
N SER A 479 -2.65 7.40 4.83
CA SER A 479 -3.43 6.17 5.07
C SER A 479 -2.53 4.97 5.35
N VAL A 480 -1.41 4.83 4.63
CA VAL A 480 -0.46 3.72 4.83
C VAL A 480 0.26 3.81 6.18
N HIS A 481 0.57 5.02 6.66
CA HIS A 481 1.17 5.15 8.00
C HIS A 481 0.16 4.82 9.11
N LEU A 482 -1.11 5.22 8.97
CA LEU A 482 -2.16 4.79 9.90
C LEU A 482 -2.28 3.27 9.90
N LEU A 483 -2.38 2.65 8.72
CA LEU A 483 -2.46 1.20 8.57
C LEU A 483 -1.27 0.48 9.23
N LYS A 484 -0.04 0.84 8.85
CA LYS A 484 1.18 0.23 9.39
C LYS A 484 1.26 0.40 10.92
N THR A 485 0.87 1.56 11.44
CA THR A 485 0.92 1.82 12.88
C THR A 485 -0.13 0.99 13.63
N VAL A 486 -1.36 0.91 13.13
CA VAL A 486 -2.42 0.04 13.69
C VAL A 486 -1.95 -1.41 13.75
N GLN A 487 -1.44 -1.93 12.64
CA GLN A 487 -1.01 -3.33 12.57
C GLN A 487 0.23 -3.60 13.44
N ALA A 488 1.21 -2.71 13.45
CA ALA A 488 2.39 -2.85 14.33
C ALA A 488 1.98 -2.84 15.81
N VAL A 489 1.16 -1.89 16.24
CA VAL A 489 0.71 -1.80 17.64
C VAL A 489 -0.15 -3.02 18.02
N LYS A 490 -0.99 -3.52 17.10
CA LYS A 490 -1.75 -4.77 17.31
C LYS A 490 -0.80 -5.95 17.57
N ARG A 491 0.25 -6.13 16.76
CA ARG A 491 1.27 -7.19 16.95
C ARG A 491 2.04 -7.00 18.25
N LEU A 492 2.54 -5.79 18.51
CA LEU A 492 3.31 -5.46 19.72
C LEU A 492 2.50 -5.69 21.00
N SER A 493 1.26 -5.24 21.05
CA SER A 493 0.40 -5.39 22.24
C SER A 493 0.02 -6.86 22.54
N ALA A 494 0.12 -7.73 21.54
CA ALA A 494 -0.11 -9.17 21.70
C ALA A 494 1.08 -9.92 22.29
N LEU A 495 2.26 -9.29 22.41
CA LEU A 495 3.47 -9.90 22.98
C LEU A 495 3.39 -9.94 24.51
N PRO A 496 3.37 -11.11 25.17
CA PRO A 496 3.20 -11.20 26.62
C PRO A 496 4.25 -10.43 27.43
N GLN A 497 5.49 -10.35 26.93
CA GLN A 497 6.62 -9.75 27.64
C GLN A 497 6.61 -8.23 27.65
N VAL A 498 5.88 -7.57 26.75
CA VAL A 498 5.90 -6.10 26.70
C VAL A 498 4.95 -5.42 27.71
N GLY A 499 3.96 -6.16 28.24
CA GLY A 499 3.10 -5.72 29.35
C GLY A 499 2.65 -4.27 29.28
N ALA A 500 3.12 -3.43 30.24
CA ALA A 500 2.77 -2.01 30.31
C ALA A 500 3.23 -1.21 29.08
N ALA A 501 4.35 -1.54 28.45
CA ALA A 501 4.81 -0.86 27.24
C ALA A 501 3.83 -1.04 26.07
N GLY A 502 3.23 -2.24 25.97
CA GLY A 502 2.16 -2.50 24.99
C GLY A 502 0.91 -1.65 25.26
N GLN A 503 0.52 -1.47 26.53
CA GLN A 503 -0.61 -0.61 26.89
C GLN A 503 -0.35 0.86 26.53
N ILE A 504 0.88 1.36 26.76
CA ILE A 504 1.28 2.72 26.34
C ILE A 504 1.22 2.85 24.81
N ALA A 505 1.68 1.83 24.06
CA ALA A 505 1.61 1.86 22.61
C ALA A 505 0.16 1.90 22.09
N VAL A 506 -0.76 1.16 22.71
CA VAL A 506 -2.19 1.21 22.37
C VAL A 506 -2.80 2.59 22.72
N ALA A 507 -2.45 3.19 23.85
CA ALA A 507 -2.90 4.53 24.23
C ALA A 507 -2.37 5.60 23.27
N ALA A 508 -1.10 5.49 22.85
CA ALA A 508 -0.50 6.36 21.84
C ALA A 508 -1.20 6.25 20.48
N LEU A 509 -1.54 5.05 20.07
CA LEU A 509 -2.32 4.80 18.86
C LEU A 509 -3.72 5.41 18.96
N ASN A 510 -4.41 5.23 20.11
CA ASN A 510 -5.73 5.83 20.35
C ASN A 510 -5.69 7.34 20.20
N ARG A 511 -4.67 8.00 20.75
CA ARG A 511 -4.49 9.44 20.60
C ARG A 511 -4.18 9.85 19.16
N LEU A 512 -3.33 9.11 18.44
CA LEU A 512 -3.06 9.36 17.01
C LEU A 512 -4.33 9.31 16.18
N LEU A 513 -5.15 8.26 16.35
CA LEU A 513 -6.37 8.06 15.57
C LEU A 513 -7.45 9.11 15.88
N SER A 514 -7.43 9.66 17.10
CA SER A 514 -8.36 10.71 17.54
C SER A 514 -7.88 12.13 17.20
N ALA A 515 -6.62 12.30 16.79
CA ALA A 515 -6.05 13.60 16.52
C ALA A 515 -6.47 14.14 15.14
N PRO A 516 -6.63 15.49 15.02
CA PRO A 516 -6.85 16.09 13.70
C PRO A 516 -5.61 15.89 12.82
N VAL A 517 -5.79 15.27 11.65
CA VAL A 517 -4.70 15.11 10.68
C VAL A 517 -4.70 16.31 9.73
N ARG A 518 -3.71 17.17 9.85
CA ARG A 518 -3.44 18.22 8.86
C ARG A 518 -2.50 17.69 7.77
N ARG A 519 -2.98 17.67 6.54
CA ARG A 519 -2.30 17.01 5.41
C ARG A 519 -1.42 17.95 4.61
N LYS A 520 -1.84 19.22 4.43
CA LYS A 520 -1.16 20.18 3.57
C LYS A 520 -0.94 21.50 4.30
N MET A 521 0.32 21.77 4.63
CA MET A 521 0.73 22.93 5.40
C MET A 521 1.14 24.10 4.49
N VAL A 522 0.23 24.57 3.62
CA VAL A 522 0.49 25.54 2.54
C VAL A 522 1.22 26.79 3.06
N ARG A 523 0.74 27.35 4.18
CA ARG A 523 1.33 28.57 4.76
C ARG A 523 2.73 28.35 5.34
N ARG A 524 2.96 27.21 6.00
CA ARG A 524 4.28 26.78 6.50
C ARG A 524 5.25 26.64 5.33
N THR A 525 4.88 25.87 4.29
CA THR A 525 5.72 25.67 3.11
C THR A 525 6.12 26.99 2.45
N ALA A 526 5.17 27.91 2.27
CA ALA A 526 5.47 29.23 1.71
C ALA A 526 6.47 30.03 2.57
N ARG A 527 6.32 30.01 3.90
CA ARG A 527 7.25 30.70 4.83
C ARG A 527 8.63 30.06 4.84
N GLN A 528 8.69 28.73 4.87
CA GLN A 528 9.95 27.99 4.79
C GLN A 528 10.71 28.34 3.49
N ALA A 529 10.04 28.30 2.35
CA ALA A 529 10.63 28.67 1.07
C ALA A 529 11.17 30.11 1.06
N MET A 530 10.38 31.09 1.54
CA MET A 530 10.83 32.47 1.63
C MET A 530 12.03 32.67 2.58
N ARG A 531 12.07 31.91 3.69
CA ARG A 531 13.17 31.94 4.65
C ARG A 531 14.45 31.35 4.04
N PHE A 532 14.32 30.18 3.39
CA PHE A 532 15.43 29.49 2.73
C PHE A 532 16.11 30.39 1.71
N ILE A 533 15.34 30.96 0.77
CA ILE A 533 15.88 31.86 -0.27
C ILE A 533 16.52 33.14 0.30
N ARG A 534 16.08 33.61 1.47
CA ARG A 534 16.74 34.74 2.13
C ARG A 534 18.12 34.40 2.70
N GLN A 535 18.31 33.14 3.09
CA GLN A 535 19.59 32.65 3.65
C GLN A 535 20.61 32.32 2.56
N ASP A 536 20.14 32.09 1.32
CA ASP A 536 21.01 31.85 0.15
C ASP A 536 21.74 33.13 -0.37
N LYS A 537 21.49 34.27 0.23
CA LYS A 537 22.17 35.55 -0.10
C LYS A 537 23.33 35.79 0.83
#